data_cc193432efba0a11d2accce5446b4681
#
_entry.id   cc193432efba0a11d2accce5446b4681
#
_cell.length_a   1.000
_cell.length_b   1.000
_cell.length_c   1.000
_cell.angle_alpha   90.00
_cell.angle_beta   90.00
_cell.angle_gamma   90.00
#
_symmetry.space_group_name_H-M   'P 1'
#
loop_
_entity.id
_entity.type
_entity.pdbx_description
1 polymer ?
#
loop_
_entity_poly.entity_id
_entity_poly.type
_entity_poly.pdbx_seq_one_letter_code
_entity_poly.pdbx_strand_id
1 'polypeptide(L)'
;MYKRQLLVLGASGGIGTSTIQLAKVMGLHTICAVGSDEKAEYVKSLGGDEIVRYDKVDLKETVKKLTDGKGVDIVIDPVGGGVTEQALRATAFNGRLLVIGFANGSIPKISLNLTLVKGVSIVGVWWGRWTSTSPVETAEDFQELISFIENEKLKIVPNNNYKLEDTSTALENFLTRKNIGKTVISV
;
A
#
# COMPACT_ATOMS: atom_id res chain seq x y z
N MET A 1 19.86 -3.86 14.12
CA MET A 1 18.47 -3.84 14.61
C MET A 1 17.58 -4.27 13.44
N TYR A 2 16.81 -5.36 13.57
CA TYR A 2 15.92 -5.84 12.49
C TYR A 2 14.77 -4.84 12.32
N LYS A 3 14.67 -4.21 11.15
CA LYS A 3 13.54 -3.34 10.82
C LYS A 3 12.34 -4.22 10.47
N ARG A 4 11.16 -3.89 10.99
CA ARG A 4 9.92 -4.55 10.56
C ARG A 4 9.72 -4.36 9.06
N GLN A 5 9.29 -5.43 8.39
CA GLN A 5 9.12 -5.45 6.94
C GLN A 5 7.66 -5.26 6.56
N LEU A 6 7.43 -4.37 5.61
CA LEU A 6 6.12 -3.96 5.13
C LEU A 6 6.00 -4.24 3.63
N LEU A 7 5.08 -5.13 3.24
CA LEU A 7 4.69 -5.30 1.84
C LEU A 7 3.56 -4.34 1.50
N VAL A 8 3.76 -3.54 0.46
CA VAL A 8 2.76 -2.57 -0.02
C VAL A 8 2.27 -3.01 -1.40
N LEU A 9 1.04 -3.51 -1.47
CA LEU A 9 0.40 -3.82 -2.74
C LEU A 9 -0.12 -2.53 -3.40
N GLY A 10 -0.02 -2.45 -4.74
CA GLY A 10 -0.40 -1.23 -5.46
C GLY A 10 0.40 0.00 -5.00
N ALA A 11 1.68 -0.18 -4.75
CA ALA A 11 2.58 0.79 -4.13
C ALA A 11 2.65 2.14 -4.84
N SER A 12 2.37 2.20 -6.15
CA SER A 12 2.33 3.43 -6.95
C SER A 12 1.02 4.21 -6.89
N GLY A 13 -0.03 3.66 -6.26
CA GLY A 13 -1.32 4.33 -6.12
C GLY A 13 -1.37 5.33 -4.96
N GLY A 14 -2.48 6.04 -4.83
CA GLY A 14 -2.62 7.09 -3.82
C GLY A 14 -2.45 6.63 -2.36
N ILE A 15 -2.87 5.39 -2.02
CA ILE A 15 -2.64 4.79 -0.70
C ILE A 15 -1.19 4.32 -0.59
N GLY A 16 -0.69 3.61 -1.62
CA GLY A 16 0.66 3.06 -1.62
C GLY A 16 1.75 4.12 -1.43
N THR A 17 1.65 5.23 -2.14
CA THR A 17 2.62 6.34 -2.05
C THR A 17 2.66 6.99 -0.67
N SER A 18 1.50 7.18 -0.04
CA SER A 18 1.41 7.68 1.34
C SER A 18 1.97 6.66 2.33
N THR A 19 1.68 5.37 2.12
CA THR A 19 2.20 4.27 2.95
C THR A 19 3.73 4.21 2.93
N ILE A 20 4.36 4.34 1.75
CA ILE A 20 5.83 4.32 1.62
C ILE A 20 6.46 5.46 2.42
N GLN A 21 5.93 6.66 2.30
CA GLN A 21 6.46 7.83 3.00
C GLN A 21 6.31 7.69 4.52
N LEU A 22 5.13 7.28 5.00
CA LEU A 22 4.91 7.02 6.43
C LEU A 22 5.78 5.89 6.96
N ALA A 23 5.92 4.80 6.20
CA ALA A 23 6.82 3.70 6.56
C ALA A 23 8.25 4.17 6.78
N LYS A 24 8.72 5.10 5.95
CA LYS A 24 10.05 5.72 6.07
C LYS A 24 10.17 6.55 7.36
N VAL A 25 9.17 7.36 7.68
CA VAL A 25 9.10 8.13 8.94
C VAL A 25 9.13 7.19 10.14
N MET A 26 8.41 6.08 10.06
CA MET A 26 8.33 5.06 11.13
C MET A 26 9.54 4.10 11.17
N GLY A 27 10.51 4.25 10.26
CA GLY A 27 11.70 3.40 10.20
C GLY A 27 11.45 1.96 9.75
N LEU A 28 10.35 1.70 9.02
CA LEU A 28 10.06 0.39 8.44
C LEU A 28 10.86 0.17 7.16
N HIS A 29 11.06 -1.10 6.80
CA HIS A 29 11.62 -1.51 5.51
C HIS A 29 10.50 -1.92 4.57
N THR A 30 10.43 -1.31 3.39
CA THR A 30 9.33 -1.46 2.45
C THR A 30 9.67 -2.40 1.30
N ILE A 31 8.76 -3.32 0.98
CA ILE A 31 8.75 -4.12 -0.23
C ILE A 31 7.54 -3.66 -1.05
N CYS A 32 7.79 -3.02 -2.17
CA CYS A 32 6.79 -2.30 -2.94
C CYS A 32 6.38 -3.10 -4.18
N ALA A 33 5.14 -3.56 -4.23
CA ALA A 33 4.60 -4.36 -5.33
C ALA A 33 3.91 -3.46 -6.36
N VAL A 34 4.39 -3.50 -7.61
CA VAL A 34 3.92 -2.69 -8.74
C VAL A 34 3.79 -3.52 -10.03
N GLY A 35 3.03 -3.00 -11.02
CA GLY A 35 2.71 -3.70 -12.25
C GLY A 35 3.36 -3.10 -13.52
N SER A 36 4.29 -2.12 -13.43
CA SER A 36 5.02 -1.59 -14.60
C SER A 36 6.38 -1.01 -14.21
N ASP A 37 7.31 -0.89 -15.16
CA ASP A 37 8.65 -0.32 -14.91
C ASP A 37 8.54 1.16 -14.54
N GLU A 38 7.68 1.93 -15.19
CA GLU A 38 7.39 3.32 -14.85
C GLU A 38 6.96 3.48 -13.39
N LYS A 39 6.04 2.60 -12.93
CA LYS A 39 5.58 2.57 -11.54
C LYS A 39 6.70 2.18 -10.56
N ALA A 40 7.60 1.30 -10.98
CA ALA A 40 8.76 0.90 -10.20
C ALA A 40 9.72 2.07 -9.98
N GLU A 41 10.05 2.82 -11.02
CA GLU A 41 10.90 4.00 -10.94
C GLU A 41 10.29 5.08 -10.05
N TYR A 42 9.00 5.34 -10.22
CA TYR A 42 8.30 6.30 -9.38
C TYR A 42 8.32 5.92 -7.90
N VAL A 43 8.01 4.68 -7.58
CA VAL A 43 8.02 4.18 -6.18
C VAL A 43 9.43 4.24 -5.58
N LYS A 44 10.46 3.91 -6.37
CA LYS A 44 11.85 4.04 -5.96
C LYS A 44 12.24 5.49 -5.66
N SER A 45 11.77 6.45 -6.47
CA SER A 45 12.01 7.88 -6.24
C SER A 45 11.38 8.39 -4.93
N LEU A 46 10.30 7.76 -4.46
CA LEU A 46 9.67 8.04 -3.17
C LEU A 46 10.39 7.41 -1.97
N GLY A 47 11.43 6.62 -2.22
CA GLY A 47 12.22 5.95 -1.19
C GLY A 47 11.72 4.56 -0.82
N GLY A 48 10.99 3.87 -1.72
CA GLY A 48 10.71 2.44 -1.59
C GLY A 48 12.02 1.64 -1.61
N ASP A 49 12.21 0.75 -0.63
CA ASP A 49 13.49 0.03 -0.45
C ASP A 49 13.65 -1.08 -1.49
N GLU A 50 12.68 -2.02 -1.56
CA GLU A 50 12.67 -3.13 -2.50
C GLU A 50 11.47 -3.05 -3.44
N ILE A 51 11.67 -3.37 -4.71
CA ILE A 51 10.61 -3.31 -5.73
C ILE A 51 10.32 -4.71 -6.28
N VAL A 52 9.05 -5.09 -6.29
CA VAL A 52 8.59 -6.37 -6.86
C VAL A 52 7.62 -6.10 -8.02
N ARG A 53 8.01 -6.53 -9.22
CA ARG A 53 7.20 -6.48 -10.44
C ARG A 53 6.35 -7.76 -10.51
N TYR A 54 5.19 -7.75 -9.81
CA TYR A 54 4.30 -8.92 -9.73
C TYR A 54 3.66 -9.34 -11.06
N ASP A 55 3.74 -8.51 -12.08
CA ASP A 55 3.38 -8.84 -13.46
C ASP A 55 4.44 -9.69 -14.20
N LYS A 56 5.68 -9.73 -13.68
CA LYS A 56 6.81 -10.47 -14.27
C LYS A 56 7.27 -11.65 -13.41
N VAL A 57 7.00 -11.61 -12.10
CA VAL A 57 7.50 -12.61 -11.14
C VAL A 57 6.40 -13.05 -10.16
N ASP A 58 6.58 -14.23 -9.57
CA ASP A 58 5.75 -14.67 -8.46
C ASP A 58 6.01 -13.80 -7.22
N LEU A 59 4.95 -13.12 -6.74
CA LEU A 59 5.05 -12.21 -5.62
C LEU A 59 5.48 -12.92 -4.34
N LYS A 60 4.85 -14.08 -4.04
CA LYS A 60 5.11 -14.84 -2.81
C LYS A 60 6.56 -15.30 -2.75
N GLU A 61 7.05 -15.93 -3.83
CA GLU A 61 8.40 -16.47 -3.88
C GLU A 61 9.45 -15.34 -3.81
N THR A 62 9.19 -14.22 -4.50
CA THR A 62 10.10 -13.06 -4.48
C THR A 62 10.17 -12.43 -3.09
N VAL A 63 9.02 -12.19 -2.45
CA VAL A 63 8.96 -11.63 -1.09
C VAL A 63 9.65 -12.57 -0.09
N LYS A 64 9.42 -13.88 -0.21
CA LYS A 64 10.10 -14.88 0.64
C LYS A 64 11.61 -14.83 0.48
N LYS A 65 12.10 -14.69 -0.76
CA LYS A 65 13.54 -14.56 -1.04
C LYS A 65 14.12 -13.29 -0.40
N LEU A 66 13.44 -12.15 -0.53
CA LEU A 66 13.87 -10.86 0.04
C LEU A 66 13.85 -10.85 1.58
N THR A 67 13.19 -11.82 2.21
CA THR A 67 13.01 -11.91 3.66
C THR A 67 13.64 -13.15 4.28
N ASP A 68 14.62 -13.75 3.63
CA ASP A 68 15.31 -14.98 4.08
C ASP A 68 14.33 -16.11 4.43
N GLY A 69 13.26 -16.26 3.67
CA GLY A 69 12.21 -17.24 3.86
C GLY A 69 11.19 -16.92 4.95
N LYS A 70 11.41 -15.91 5.78
CA LYS A 70 10.53 -15.55 6.92
C LYS A 70 9.19 -14.97 6.48
N GLY A 71 9.21 -14.10 5.47
CA GLY A 71 8.07 -13.29 5.04
C GLY A 71 8.02 -11.93 5.73
N VAL A 72 7.01 -11.13 5.40
CA VAL A 72 6.84 -9.76 5.90
C VAL A 72 5.99 -9.72 7.17
N ASP A 73 6.26 -8.75 8.03
CA ASP A 73 5.49 -8.56 9.27
C ASP A 73 4.09 -8.00 9.00
N ILE A 74 3.99 -7.10 7.99
CA ILE A 74 2.76 -6.40 7.67
C ILE A 74 2.56 -6.37 6.15
N VAL A 75 1.31 -6.55 5.71
CA VAL A 75 0.88 -6.31 4.33
C VAL A 75 -0.17 -5.22 4.33
N ILE A 76 -0.02 -4.21 3.46
CA ILE A 76 -1.05 -3.21 3.14
C ILE A 76 -1.69 -3.60 1.81
N ASP A 77 -2.97 -3.95 1.83
CA ASP A 77 -3.70 -4.40 0.64
C ASP A 77 -4.89 -3.49 0.29
N PRO A 78 -4.68 -2.47 -0.56
CA PRO A 78 -5.76 -1.70 -1.17
C PRO A 78 -6.24 -2.31 -2.50
N VAL A 79 -5.65 -3.42 -2.96
CA VAL A 79 -5.81 -3.96 -4.32
C VAL A 79 -6.86 -5.06 -4.40
N GLY A 80 -6.79 -6.03 -3.50
CA GLY A 80 -7.65 -7.21 -3.54
C GLY A 80 -7.30 -8.18 -4.69
N GLY A 81 -8.24 -9.07 -5.01
CA GLY A 81 -8.07 -10.04 -6.09
C GLY A 81 -7.05 -11.14 -5.77
N GLY A 82 -6.50 -11.76 -6.82
CA GLY A 82 -5.59 -12.91 -6.67
C GLY A 82 -4.26 -12.60 -5.98
N VAL A 83 -3.81 -11.35 -5.99
CA VAL A 83 -2.55 -10.94 -5.36
C VAL A 83 -2.63 -10.97 -3.83
N THR A 84 -3.82 -10.81 -3.25
CA THR A 84 -4.05 -10.87 -1.80
C THR A 84 -3.63 -12.22 -1.21
N GLU A 85 -3.99 -13.34 -1.85
CA GLU A 85 -3.62 -14.66 -1.36
C GLU A 85 -2.11 -14.90 -1.42
N GLN A 86 -1.45 -14.45 -2.49
CA GLN A 86 0.00 -14.52 -2.61
C GLN A 86 0.68 -13.72 -1.48
N ALA A 87 0.20 -12.51 -1.20
CA ALA A 87 0.70 -11.66 -0.13
C ALA A 87 0.47 -12.29 1.25
N LEU A 88 -0.71 -12.89 1.49
CA LEU A 88 -0.99 -13.61 2.73
C LEU A 88 -0.03 -14.78 2.93
N ARG A 89 0.27 -15.53 1.86
CA ARG A 89 1.25 -16.64 1.89
C ARG A 89 2.68 -16.17 2.11
N ALA A 90 2.99 -14.93 1.72
CA ALA A 90 4.28 -14.28 1.96
C ALA A 90 4.39 -13.58 3.32
N THR A 91 3.31 -13.52 4.10
CA THR A 91 3.32 -12.95 5.46
C THR A 91 4.07 -13.87 6.42
N ALA A 92 4.80 -13.30 7.36
CA ALA A 92 5.52 -14.02 8.40
C ALA A 92 4.57 -14.57 9.47
N PHE A 93 5.04 -15.49 10.30
CA PHE A 93 4.32 -15.93 11.50
C PHE A 93 4.04 -14.74 12.43
N ASN A 94 2.83 -14.65 12.99
CA ASN A 94 2.33 -13.50 13.75
C ASN A 94 2.23 -12.18 12.95
N GLY A 95 2.40 -12.23 11.62
CA GLY A 95 2.22 -11.07 10.75
C GLY A 95 0.75 -10.73 10.52
N ARG A 96 0.50 -9.59 9.86
CA ARG A 96 -0.84 -9.05 9.62
C ARG A 96 -1.02 -8.66 8.16
N LEU A 97 -2.16 -9.03 7.58
CA LEU A 97 -2.63 -8.50 6.31
C LEU A 97 -3.74 -7.49 6.59
N LEU A 98 -3.53 -6.24 6.23
CA LEU A 98 -4.47 -5.14 6.40
C LEU A 98 -5.28 -4.95 5.12
N VAL A 99 -6.59 -5.25 5.18
CA VAL A 99 -7.53 -5.10 4.07
C VAL A 99 -8.01 -3.65 4.05
N ILE A 100 -7.54 -2.88 3.05
CA ILE A 100 -7.86 -1.46 2.88
C ILE A 100 -8.93 -1.26 1.81
N GLY A 101 -8.91 -2.10 0.74
CA GLY A 101 -9.82 -1.96 -0.37
C GLY A 101 -9.66 -3.03 -1.45
N PHE A 102 -10.40 -2.86 -2.55
CA PHE A 102 -10.47 -3.82 -3.64
C PHE A 102 -10.37 -3.14 -5.01
N ALA A 103 -9.34 -2.30 -5.18
CA ALA A 103 -9.13 -1.51 -6.41
C ALA A 103 -8.98 -2.39 -7.68
N ASN A 104 -8.70 -3.68 -7.53
CA ASN A 104 -8.72 -4.64 -8.63
C ASN A 104 -10.17 -4.93 -9.14
N GLY A 105 -11.20 -4.57 -8.37
CA GLY A 105 -12.62 -4.88 -8.67
C GLY A 105 -13.05 -6.27 -8.22
N SER A 106 -12.15 -7.13 -7.74
CA SER A 106 -12.46 -8.49 -7.28
C SER A 106 -12.19 -8.64 -5.79
N ILE A 107 -13.20 -9.06 -5.03
CA ILE A 107 -13.05 -9.39 -3.60
C ILE A 107 -12.44 -10.79 -3.50
N PRO A 108 -11.27 -10.94 -2.85
CA PRO A 108 -10.59 -12.22 -2.75
C PRO A 108 -11.36 -13.20 -1.85
N LYS A 109 -11.37 -14.48 -2.23
CA LYS A 109 -11.87 -15.57 -1.41
C LYS A 109 -10.67 -16.31 -0.83
N ILE A 110 -10.45 -16.18 0.49
CA ILE A 110 -9.33 -16.79 1.20
C ILE A 110 -9.84 -17.98 2.01
N SER A 111 -9.17 -19.13 1.84
CA SER A 111 -9.45 -20.30 2.68
C SER A 111 -8.97 -20.02 4.10
N LEU A 112 -9.87 -20.09 5.09
CA LEU A 112 -9.60 -19.75 6.49
C LEU A 112 -8.46 -20.58 7.11
N ASN A 113 -8.25 -21.82 6.66
CA ASN A 113 -7.15 -22.65 7.13
C ASN A 113 -5.77 -22.00 6.91
N LEU A 114 -5.62 -21.09 5.95
CA LEU A 114 -4.36 -20.35 5.73
C LEU A 114 -4.00 -19.49 6.94
N THR A 115 -4.97 -18.88 7.59
CA THR A 115 -4.71 -18.06 8.79
C THR A 115 -4.19 -18.94 9.94
N LEU A 116 -4.76 -20.13 10.11
CA LEU A 116 -4.33 -21.10 11.11
C LEU A 116 -2.92 -21.63 10.82
N VAL A 117 -2.70 -22.17 9.61
CA VAL A 117 -1.40 -22.79 9.23
C VAL A 117 -0.26 -21.77 9.22
N LYS A 118 -0.56 -20.54 8.83
CA LYS A 118 0.42 -19.45 8.77
C LYS A 118 0.58 -18.72 10.08
N GLY A 119 -0.37 -18.85 11.02
CA GLY A 119 -0.38 -18.07 12.26
C GLY A 119 -0.43 -16.56 11.99
N VAL A 120 -1.31 -16.11 11.07
CA VAL A 120 -1.40 -14.72 10.65
C VAL A 120 -2.78 -14.14 10.94
N SER A 121 -2.86 -12.81 11.05
CA SER A 121 -4.13 -12.07 11.19
C SER A 121 -4.53 -11.42 9.88
N ILE A 122 -5.81 -11.45 9.54
CA ILE A 122 -6.43 -10.62 8.51
C ILE A 122 -7.25 -9.55 9.22
N VAL A 123 -6.93 -8.28 8.99
CA VAL A 123 -7.51 -7.14 9.71
C VAL A 123 -8.15 -6.17 8.71
N GLY A 124 -9.44 -5.91 8.87
CA GLY A 124 -10.14 -4.89 8.09
C GLY A 124 -9.78 -3.48 8.60
N VAL A 125 -9.51 -2.57 7.67
CA VAL A 125 -9.23 -1.16 7.97
C VAL A 125 -10.31 -0.32 7.29
N TRP A 126 -11.31 0.08 8.06
CA TRP A 126 -12.40 0.94 7.57
C TRP A 126 -12.27 2.33 8.17
N TRP A 127 -11.53 3.18 7.48
CA TRP A 127 -11.25 4.56 7.89
C TRP A 127 -12.52 5.37 8.17
N GLY A 128 -13.52 5.31 7.29
CA GLY A 128 -14.77 6.07 7.48
C GLY A 128 -15.51 5.72 8.75
N ARG A 129 -15.45 4.45 9.21
CA ARG A 129 -16.01 4.06 10.50
C ARG A 129 -15.15 4.54 11.66
N TRP A 130 -13.82 4.39 11.53
CA TRP A 130 -12.90 4.85 12.57
C TRP A 130 -13.11 6.32 12.90
N THR A 131 -13.14 7.20 11.90
CA THR A 131 -13.33 8.64 12.09
C THR A 131 -14.66 8.99 12.78
N SER A 132 -15.72 8.21 12.54
CA SER A 132 -17.04 8.45 13.14
C SER A 132 -17.18 7.89 14.56
N THR A 133 -16.44 6.85 14.91
CA THR A 133 -16.54 6.17 16.22
C THR A 133 -15.43 6.58 17.18
N SER A 134 -14.33 7.14 16.70
CA SER A 134 -13.14 7.53 17.46
C SER A 134 -12.67 8.94 17.07
N PRO A 135 -13.50 9.98 17.31
CA PRO A 135 -13.19 11.35 16.85
C PRO A 135 -12.00 11.98 17.57
N VAL A 136 -11.72 11.60 18.81
CA VAL A 136 -10.58 12.14 19.58
C VAL A 136 -9.28 11.57 19.02
N GLU A 137 -9.20 10.24 18.90
CA GLU A 137 -8.03 9.55 18.34
C GLU A 137 -7.81 9.97 16.88
N THR A 138 -8.89 10.20 16.12
CA THR A 138 -8.79 10.74 14.76
C THR A 138 -8.16 12.13 14.74
N ALA A 139 -8.50 12.99 15.66
CA ALA A 139 -7.91 14.32 15.77
C ALA A 139 -6.41 14.25 16.13
N GLU A 140 -6.04 13.34 17.03
CA GLU A 140 -4.65 13.07 17.39
C GLU A 140 -3.85 12.55 16.19
N ASP A 141 -4.39 11.57 15.44
CA ASP A 141 -3.79 11.05 14.21
C ASP A 141 -3.55 12.18 13.18
N PHE A 142 -4.50 13.09 12.99
CA PHE A 142 -4.34 14.23 12.10
C PHE A 142 -3.29 15.21 12.59
N GLN A 143 -3.20 15.49 13.87
CA GLN A 143 -2.17 16.37 14.44
C GLN A 143 -0.78 15.78 14.23
N GLU A 144 -0.61 14.45 14.40
CA GLU A 144 0.65 13.79 14.12
C GLU A 144 1.03 13.88 12.64
N LEU A 145 0.08 13.63 11.72
CA LEU A 145 0.31 13.77 10.27
C LEU A 145 0.69 15.19 9.88
N ILE A 146 0.02 16.21 10.42
CA ILE A 146 0.35 17.62 10.21
C ILE A 146 1.77 17.91 10.70
N SER A 147 2.14 17.44 11.88
CA SER A 147 3.50 17.56 12.42
C SER A 147 4.55 16.94 11.48
N PHE A 148 4.27 15.79 10.84
CA PHE A 148 5.19 15.21 9.87
C PHE A 148 5.34 16.08 8.61
N ILE A 149 4.27 16.74 8.17
CA ILE A 149 4.30 17.66 7.02
C ILE A 149 5.08 18.93 7.36
N GLU A 150 4.81 19.56 8.51
CA GLU A 150 5.47 20.78 8.98
C GLU A 150 6.98 20.56 9.19
N ASN A 151 7.38 19.37 9.63
CA ASN A 151 8.77 18.97 9.80
C ASN A 151 9.41 18.40 8.51
N GLU A 152 8.78 18.55 7.36
CA GLU A 152 9.23 18.06 6.05
C GLU A 152 9.50 16.54 5.97
N LYS A 153 8.99 15.77 6.92
CA LYS A 153 9.12 14.30 6.95
C LYS A 153 8.15 13.60 6.02
N LEU A 154 7.01 14.24 5.73
CA LEU A 154 5.98 13.76 4.82
C LEU A 154 5.69 14.84 3.78
N LYS A 155 5.75 14.47 2.49
CA LYS A 155 5.47 15.39 1.38
C LYS A 155 4.25 14.91 0.61
N ILE A 156 3.19 15.72 0.55
CA ILE A 156 2.02 15.46 -0.28
C ILE A 156 2.23 16.16 -1.61
N VAL A 157 2.77 15.44 -2.59
CA VAL A 157 2.99 15.96 -3.93
C VAL A 157 2.04 15.29 -4.90
N PRO A 158 1.11 16.03 -5.55
CA PRO A 158 0.32 15.49 -6.65
C PRO A 158 1.25 15.09 -7.79
N ASN A 159 1.04 13.90 -8.35
CA ASN A 159 1.80 13.45 -9.51
C ASN A 159 1.14 13.83 -10.83
N ASN A 160 -0.18 13.99 -10.81
CA ASN A 160 -0.98 14.36 -11.97
C ASN A 160 -1.83 15.58 -11.63
N ASN A 161 -1.81 16.57 -12.51
CA ASN A 161 -2.66 17.75 -12.42
C ASN A 161 -3.42 17.92 -13.73
N TYR A 162 -4.73 17.95 -13.66
CA TYR A 162 -5.64 18.12 -14.79
C TYR A 162 -6.46 19.38 -14.60
N LYS A 163 -6.89 20.01 -15.70
CA LYS A 163 -7.90 21.06 -15.66
C LYS A 163 -9.28 20.43 -15.47
N LEU A 164 -10.25 21.24 -15.06
CA LEU A 164 -11.63 20.80 -14.87
C LEU A 164 -12.22 20.15 -16.13
N GLU A 165 -11.95 20.72 -17.29
CA GLU A 165 -12.37 20.21 -18.60
C GLU A 165 -11.82 18.81 -18.93
N ASP A 166 -10.68 18.43 -18.36
CA ASP A 166 -10.00 17.14 -18.56
C ASP A 166 -10.37 16.06 -17.52
N THR A 167 -11.38 16.33 -16.70
CA THR A 167 -11.79 15.40 -15.61
C THR A 167 -12.13 14.01 -16.15
N SER A 168 -12.76 13.91 -17.32
CA SER A 168 -13.07 12.61 -17.95
C SER A 168 -11.81 11.79 -18.23
N THR A 169 -10.76 12.44 -18.76
CA THR A 169 -9.46 11.82 -19.04
C THR A 169 -8.79 11.37 -17.74
N ALA A 170 -8.85 12.19 -16.69
CA ALA A 170 -8.33 11.83 -15.38
C ALA A 170 -9.02 10.57 -14.83
N LEU A 171 -10.36 10.48 -14.91
CA LEU A 171 -11.12 9.31 -14.47
C LEU A 171 -10.81 8.06 -15.31
N GLU A 172 -10.69 8.19 -16.64
CA GLU A 172 -10.32 7.10 -17.53
C GLU A 172 -8.95 6.50 -17.17
N ASN A 173 -7.99 7.34 -16.78
CA ASN A 173 -6.66 6.89 -16.33
C ASN A 173 -6.73 6.05 -15.04
N PHE A 174 -7.69 6.29 -14.15
CA PHE A 174 -7.95 5.39 -13.01
C PHE A 174 -8.52 4.04 -13.47
N LEU A 175 -9.51 4.04 -14.36
CA LEU A 175 -10.14 2.83 -14.89
C LEU A 175 -9.14 1.96 -15.64
N THR A 176 -8.25 2.56 -16.42
CA THR A 176 -7.21 1.87 -17.20
C THR A 176 -5.93 1.60 -16.40
N ARG A 177 -5.91 1.92 -15.10
CA ARG A 177 -4.76 1.73 -14.20
C ARG A 177 -3.47 2.42 -14.62
N LYS A 178 -3.58 3.47 -15.43
CA LYS A 178 -2.44 4.31 -15.83
C LYS A 178 -2.06 5.33 -14.75
N ASN A 179 -2.97 5.59 -13.81
CA ASN A 179 -2.74 6.57 -12.77
C ASN A 179 -1.57 6.18 -11.86
N ILE A 180 -0.72 7.14 -11.55
CA ILE A 180 0.43 7.04 -10.63
C ILE A 180 0.31 8.16 -9.60
N GLY A 181 0.42 7.83 -8.32
CA GLY A 181 0.35 8.80 -7.22
C GLY A 181 -1.02 9.44 -7.03
N LYS A 182 -1.02 10.68 -6.61
CA LYS A 182 -2.22 11.51 -6.39
C LYS A 182 -2.55 12.32 -7.64
N THR A 183 -3.84 12.43 -7.94
CA THR A 183 -4.36 13.27 -9.03
C THR A 183 -5.13 14.44 -8.44
N VAL A 184 -4.90 15.62 -8.99
CA VAL A 184 -5.59 16.86 -8.63
C VAL A 184 -6.28 17.42 -9.87
N ILE A 185 -7.49 17.94 -9.69
CA ILE A 185 -8.22 18.72 -10.68
C ILE A 185 -8.15 20.19 -10.24
N SER A 186 -7.57 21.02 -11.08
CA SER A 186 -7.53 22.48 -10.88
C SER A 186 -8.76 23.13 -11.50
N VAL A 187 -9.40 24.04 -10.77
CA VAL A 187 -10.54 24.85 -11.17
C VAL A 187 -10.14 26.29 -11.39
#